data_68e9f1a73a5249384a128dec1f65b097
#
_entry.id   68e9f1a73a5249384a128dec1f65b097
#
_cell.length_a   1.000
_cell.length_b   1.000
_cell.length_c   1.000
_cell.angle_alpha   90.00
_cell.angle_beta   90.00
_cell.angle_gamma   90.00
#
_symmetry.space_group_name_H-M   'P 1'
#
loop_
_entity.id
_entity.type
_entity.pdbx_description
1 polymer ?
#
loop_
_entity_poly.entity_id
_entity_poly.type
_entity_poly.pdbx_seq_one_letter_code
_entity_poly.pdbx_strand_id
1 'polypeptide(L)'
;MRGKGTSMKIEGVKLRLYAVTDRAWAADEDALMDQIAAAIDGGAGIVQLREKHLDHAAFLQEARRFVALCREKGVISIINDAVDIAAAVGADGVHVGQSDLAAGRAREVLGPDKLIGVSAHSVEEALAAQAAGADYLGVGAAFVTGTKADAAPISRDTIRAITAAVDIPVVAIGGISRDNITELAGCGLDGVAVVSALFAQKDVKTAAKELYALSESIAR
;
A
#
# COMPACT_ATOMS: atom_id res chain seq x y z
N MET A 1 -16.01 -3.73 -30.86
CA MET A 1 -15.04 -4.62 -30.17
C MET A 1 -14.18 -3.73 -29.28
N ARG A 2 -14.41 -3.69 -27.97
CA ARG A 2 -13.53 -2.99 -27.03
C ARG A 2 -12.42 -3.98 -26.69
N GLY A 3 -11.18 -3.62 -27.04
CA GLY A 3 -10.00 -4.40 -26.67
C GLY A 3 -9.94 -4.55 -25.17
N LYS A 4 -9.82 -5.78 -24.69
CA LYS A 4 -9.49 -6.08 -23.29
C LYS A 4 -8.07 -5.55 -23.06
N GLY A 5 -7.96 -4.33 -22.51
CA GLY A 5 -6.73 -3.85 -21.93
C GLY A 5 -6.33 -4.88 -20.85
N THR A 6 -5.14 -5.39 -20.94
CA THR A 6 -4.57 -6.28 -19.93
C THR A 6 -4.26 -5.37 -18.73
N SER A 7 -5.19 -5.24 -17.78
CA SER A 7 -4.91 -4.64 -16.48
C SER A 7 -3.65 -5.31 -15.92
N MET A 8 -2.71 -4.51 -15.45
CA MET A 8 -1.51 -5.01 -14.78
C MET A 8 -1.99 -5.73 -13.51
N LYS A 9 -2.06 -7.06 -13.54
CA LYS A 9 -2.42 -7.84 -12.35
C LYS A 9 -1.24 -7.82 -11.40
N ILE A 10 -1.48 -7.37 -10.18
CA ILE A 10 -0.48 -7.49 -9.11
C ILE A 10 -0.32 -8.97 -8.81
N GLU A 11 0.89 -9.50 -9.00
CA GLU A 11 1.22 -10.84 -8.53
C GLU A 11 1.14 -10.86 -6.99
N GLY A 12 0.41 -11.81 -6.41
CA GLY A 12 0.18 -11.88 -4.96
C GLY A 12 1.47 -11.88 -4.13
N VAL A 13 2.55 -12.47 -4.64
CA VAL A 13 3.88 -12.45 -4.02
C VAL A 13 4.40 -11.03 -3.75
N LYS A 14 4.10 -10.05 -4.59
CA LYS A 14 4.51 -8.65 -4.38
C LYS A 14 3.73 -7.96 -3.27
N LEU A 15 2.53 -8.45 -2.94
CA LEU A 15 1.70 -7.93 -1.86
C LEU A 15 2.08 -8.46 -0.47
N ARG A 16 2.92 -9.50 -0.37
CA ARG A 16 3.31 -10.09 0.92
C ARG A 16 3.79 -9.05 1.91
N LEU A 17 4.62 -8.12 1.46
CA LEU A 17 5.05 -6.99 2.28
C LEU A 17 4.92 -5.68 1.48
N TYR A 18 4.03 -4.83 1.92
CA TYR A 18 3.76 -3.52 1.37
C TYR A 18 4.26 -2.44 2.35
N ALA A 19 5.32 -1.74 2.02
CA ALA A 19 5.90 -0.68 2.84
C ALA A 19 5.21 0.66 2.54
N VAL A 20 4.70 1.33 3.58
CA VAL A 20 4.12 2.68 3.46
C VAL A 20 5.00 3.64 4.25
N THR A 21 5.56 4.65 3.58
CA THR A 21 6.51 5.58 4.20
C THR A 21 5.83 6.53 5.19
N ASP A 22 6.61 6.97 6.16
CA ASP A 22 6.26 8.09 7.03
C ASP A 22 7.55 8.86 7.36
N ARG A 23 7.60 10.12 6.96
CA ARG A 23 8.74 11.01 7.16
C ARG A 23 9.13 11.22 8.63
N ALA A 24 8.21 10.95 9.57
CA ALA A 24 8.48 11.10 11.00
C ALA A 24 9.70 10.29 11.49
N TRP A 25 10.11 9.27 10.75
CA TRP A 25 11.22 8.39 11.11
C TRP A 25 12.50 8.61 10.28
N ALA A 26 12.51 9.56 9.36
CA ALA A 26 13.67 9.91 8.55
C ALA A 26 14.19 11.31 8.91
N ALA A 27 15.48 11.46 9.04
CA ALA A 27 16.11 12.75 9.36
C ALA A 27 15.97 13.76 8.20
N ASP A 28 16.05 13.26 6.98
CA ASP A 28 15.97 14.01 5.72
C ASP A 28 15.51 13.10 4.58
N GLU A 29 15.49 13.64 3.36
CA GLU A 29 15.07 12.91 2.16
C GLU A 29 16.03 11.76 1.81
N ASP A 30 17.34 11.93 2.01
CA ASP A 30 18.34 10.89 1.72
C ASP A 30 18.15 9.71 2.68
N ALA A 31 17.96 9.99 3.97
CA ALA A 31 17.65 8.97 4.97
C ALA A 31 16.33 8.22 4.66
N LEU A 32 15.31 8.92 4.12
CA LEU A 32 14.07 8.28 3.69
C LEU A 32 14.32 7.31 2.51
N MET A 33 15.10 7.74 1.51
CA MET A 33 15.45 6.88 0.37
C MET A 33 16.27 5.66 0.81
N ASP A 34 17.20 5.82 1.74
CA ASP A 34 17.99 4.72 2.31
C ASP A 34 17.10 3.72 3.07
N GLN A 35 16.13 4.21 3.85
CA GLN A 35 15.15 3.35 4.52
C GLN A 35 14.26 2.60 3.52
N ILE A 36 13.82 3.25 2.45
CA ILE A 36 13.05 2.61 1.37
C ILE A 36 13.89 1.51 0.71
N ALA A 37 15.15 1.81 0.36
CA ALA A 37 16.06 0.81 -0.23
C ALA A 37 16.26 -0.39 0.71
N ALA A 38 16.43 -0.15 2.01
CA ALA A 38 16.56 -1.19 3.02
C ALA A 38 15.29 -2.06 3.16
N ALA A 39 14.10 -1.44 3.12
CA ALA A 39 12.82 -2.16 3.13
C ALA A 39 12.67 -3.08 1.91
N ILE A 40 13.03 -2.58 0.73
CA ILE A 40 13.00 -3.35 -0.53
C ILE A 40 14.00 -4.51 -0.45
N ASP A 41 15.22 -4.26 -0.01
CA ASP A 41 16.26 -5.30 0.17
C ASP A 41 15.87 -6.34 1.23
N GLY A 42 14.92 -6.02 2.09
CA GLY A 42 14.32 -6.91 3.07
C GLY A 42 13.09 -7.68 2.57
N GLY A 43 12.60 -7.40 1.35
CA GLY A 43 11.50 -8.16 0.74
C GLY A 43 10.22 -7.36 0.47
N ALA A 44 10.20 -6.04 0.70
CA ALA A 44 9.03 -5.23 0.29
C ALA A 44 8.87 -5.28 -1.24
N GLY A 45 7.73 -5.79 -1.72
CA GLY A 45 7.41 -5.88 -3.14
C GLY A 45 6.69 -4.67 -3.69
N ILE A 46 6.08 -3.89 -2.80
CA ILE A 46 5.41 -2.62 -3.08
C ILE A 46 5.86 -1.60 -2.06
N VAL A 47 6.12 -0.38 -2.53
CA VAL A 47 6.36 0.77 -1.65
C VAL A 47 5.39 1.89 -2.00
N GLN A 48 4.80 2.51 -0.98
CA GLN A 48 3.94 3.68 -1.11
C GLN A 48 4.64 4.89 -0.50
N LEU A 49 4.88 5.90 -1.31
CA LEU A 49 5.34 7.20 -0.83
C LEU A 49 4.14 8.00 -0.32
N ARG A 50 4.15 8.27 1.00
CA ARG A 50 3.09 9.03 1.67
C ARG A 50 3.68 10.30 2.27
N GLU A 51 3.34 11.42 1.64
CA GLU A 51 3.71 12.75 2.09
C GLU A 51 2.46 13.58 2.44
N LYS A 52 2.52 14.30 3.56
CA LYS A 52 1.39 15.11 4.04
C LYS A 52 1.73 16.58 4.25
N HIS A 53 3.00 16.91 4.27
CA HIS A 53 3.47 18.23 4.71
C HIS A 53 4.34 18.96 3.67
N LEU A 54 4.78 18.27 2.61
CA LEU A 54 5.52 18.90 1.52
C LEU A 54 4.57 19.71 0.64
N ASP A 55 5.08 20.84 0.13
CA ASP A 55 4.41 21.51 -0.97
C ASP A 55 4.49 20.65 -2.25
N HIS A 56 3.69 21.01 -3.25
CA HIS A 56 3.57 20.25 -4.49
C HIS A 56 4.90 20.10 -5.23
N ALA A 57 5.74 21.14 -5.27
CA ALA A 57 7.00 21.12 -6.00
C ALA A 57 8.04 20.21 -5.31
N ALA A 58 8.14 20.27 -3.99
CA ALA A 58 9.01 19.42 -3.19
C ALA A 58 8.53 17.96 -3.26
N PHE A 59 7.23 17.71 -3.14
CA PHE A 59 6.68 16.35 -3.28
C PHE A 59 6.94 15.78 -4.68
N LEU A 60 6.79 16.57 -5.74
CA LEU A 60 7.08 16.13 -7.11
C LEU A 60 8.55 15.72 -7.28
N GLN A 61 9.51 16.46 -6.69
CA GLN A 61 10.93 16.12 -6.75
C GLN A 61 11.23 14.82 -5.98
N GLU A 62 10.73 14.69 -4.77
CA GLU A 62 10.90 13.47 -3.97
C GLU A 62 10.27 12.25 -4.65
N ALA A 63 9.08 12.40 -5.20
CA ALA A 63 8.40 11.33 -5.92
C ALA A 63 9.19 10.86 -7.16
N ARG A 64 9.92 11.74 -7.86
CA ARG A 64 10.81 11.35 -8.96
C ARG A 64 11.95 10.46 -8.49
N ARG A 65 12.60 10.81 -7.38
CA ARG A 65 13.68 10.02 -6.79
C ARG A 65 13.16 8.66 -6.32
N PHE A 66 12.02 8.67 -5.65
CA PHE A 66 11.34 7.47 -5.18
C PHE A 66 11.01 6.50 -6.31
N VAL A 67 10.37 7.00 -7.39
CA VAL A 67 10.02 6.15 -8.56
C VAL A 67 11.27 5.63 -9.26
N ALA A 68 12.33 6.43 -9.37
CA ALA A 68 13.59 5.97 -9.95
C ALA A 68 14.22 4.82 -9.12
N LEU A 69 14.23 4.95 -7.79
CA LEU A 69 14.70 3.91 -6.87
C LEU A 69 13.88 2.62 -6.99
N CYS A 70 12.55 2.73 -6.96
CA CYS A 70 11.67 1.56 -7.10
C CYS A 70 11.89 0.84 -8.43
N ARG A 71 12.04 1.60 -9.52
CA ARG A 71 12.32 1.04 -10.86
C ARG A 71 13.67 0.32 -10.92
N GLU A 72 14.71 0.90 -10.36
CA GLU A 72 16.04 0.29 -10.25
C GLU A 72 15.98 -1.03 -9.48
N LYS A 73 15.22 -1.06 -8.40
CA LYS A 73 15.05 -2.23 -7.54
C LYS A 73 14.01 -3.25 -8.05
N GLY A 74 13.26 -2.94 -9.10
CA GLY A 74 12.25 -3.84 -9.69
C GLY A 74 10.99 -4.04 -8.82
N VAL A 75 10.64 -3.06 -7.98
CA VAL A 75 9.46 -3.08 -7.11
C VAL A 75 8.41 -2.07 -7.55
N ILE A 76 7.16 -2.27 -7.14
CA ILE A 76 6.03 -1.42 -7.51
C ILE A 76 6.08 -0.13 -6.69
N SER A 77 6.00 1.01 -7.41
CA SER A 77 5.94 2.36 -6.84
C SER A 77 4.49 2.87 -6.78
N ILE A 78 4.02 3.23 -5.59
CA ILE A 78 2.67 3.79 -5.36
C ILE A 78 2.80 5.18 -4.75
N ILE A 79 2.01 6.14 -5.23
CA ILE A 79 1.89 7.47 -4.62
C ILE A 79 0.59 7.52 -3.80
N ASN A 80 0.65 8.06 -2.58
CA ASN A 80 -0.54 8.22 -1.76
C ASN A 80 -1.31 9.49 -2.15
N ASP A 81 -2.60 9.38 -2.46
CA ASP A 81 -3.60 10.42 -2.75
C ASP A 81 -3.31 11.32 -3.98
N ALA A 82 -2.08 11.71 -4.23
CA ALA A 82 -1.70 12.69 -5.26
C ALA A 82 -1.65 12.06 -6.67
N VAL A 83 -2.82 11.95 -7.31
CA VAL A 83 -2.99 11.33 -8.65
C VAL A 83 -2.21 12.08 -9.73
N ASP A 84 -2.18 13.40 -9.67
CA ASP A 84 -1.44 14.28 -10.58
C ASP A 84 0.09 14.07 -10.48
N ILE A 85 0.61 13.95 -9.26
CA ILE A 85 2.02 13.61 -9.02
C ILE A 85 2.32 12.20 -9.55
N ALA A 86 1.47 11.20 -9.24
CA ALA A 86 1.65 9.84 -9.74
C ALA A 86 1.75 9.81 -11.28
N ALA A 87 0.89 10.54 -11.97
CA ALA A 87 0.92 10.69 -13.42
C ALA A 87 2.21 11.38 -13.90
N ALA A 88 2.59 12.50 -13.27
CA ALA A 88 3.74 13.32 -13.67
C ALA A 88 5.09 12.62 -13.51
N VAL A 89 5.24 11.73 -12.50
CA VAL A 89 6.47 10.97 -12.25
C VAL A 89 6.48 9.58 -12.89
N GLY A 90 5.35 9.16 -13.49
CA GLY A 90 5.20 7.85 -14.10
C GLY A 90 5.24 6.71 -13.08
N ALA A 91 4.73 6.91 -11.86
CA ALA A 91 4.58 5.86 -10.85
C ALA A 91 3.77 4.68 -11.40
N ASP A 92 3.93 3.49 -10.80
CA ASP A 92 3.16 2.31 -11.20
C ASP A 92 1.69 2.41 -10.79
N GLY A 93 1.38 3.25 -9.79
CA GLY A 93 0.00 3.49 -9.38
C GLY A 93 -0.17 4.52 -8.28
N VAL A 94 -1.40 4.61 -7.80
CA VAL A 94 -1.85 5.47 -6.70
C VAL A 94 -2.62 4.66 -5.69
N HIS A 95 -2.58 5.06 -4.42
CA HIS A 95 -3.48 4.57 -3.38
C HIS A 95 -4.32 5.73 -2.86
N VAL A 96 -5.63 5.60 -2.91
CA VAL A 96 -6.59 6.66 -2.53
C VAL A 96 -7.51 6.21 -1.40
N GLY A 97 -8.11 7.19 -0.74
CA GLY A 97 -9.12 6.97 0.30
C GLY A 97 -10.50 6.63 -0.28
N GLN A 98 -11.49 6.70 0.59
CA GLN A 98 -12.87 6.19 0.44
C GLN A 98 -13.81 7.01 -0.46
N SER A 99 -13.45 8.16 -0.98
CA SER A 99 -14.42 8.87 -1.81
C SER A 99 -14.66 8.10 -3.12
N ASP A 100 -15.91 7.74 -3.40
CA ASP A 100 -16.34 7.02 -4.63
C ASP A 100 -15.83 7.68 -5.93
N LEU A 101 -15.62 8.98 -5.87
CA LEU A 101 -15.04 9.77 -6.94
C LEU A 101 -13.52 9.57 -7.08
N ALA A 102 -12.81 9.14 -6.02
CA ALA A 102 -11.34 9.09 -6.04
C ALA A 102 -10.82 7.96 -6.93
N ALA A 103 -11.37 6.75 -6.86
CA ALA A 103 -10.93 5.62 -7.68
C ALA A 103 -11.27 5.82 -9.17
N GLY A 104 -12.50 6.24 -9.48
CA GLY A 104 -12.92 6.53 -10.86
C GLY A 104 -12.10 7.65 -11.49
N ARG A 105 -11.89 8.76 -10.77
CA ARG A 105 -11.08 9.88 -11.24
C ARG A 105 -9.60 9.50 -11.40
N ALA A 106 -9.07 8.70 -10.49
CA ALA A 106 -7.70 8.19 -10.61
C ALA A 106 -7.56 7.34 -11.88
N ARG A 107 -8.54 6.48 -12.18
CA ARG A 107 -8.56 5.67 -13.41
C ARG A 107 -8.64 6.54 -14.67
N GLU A 108 -9.45 7.60 -14.68
CA GLU A 108 -9.56 8.55 -15.80
C GLU A 108 -8.23 9.25 -16.08
N VAL A 109 -7.51 9.66 -15.04
CA VAL A 109 -6.23 10.38 -15.15
C VAL A 109 -5.07 9.44 -15.50
N LEU A 110 -4.97 8.30 -14.81
CA LEU A 110 -3.82 7.40 -14.94
C LEU A 110 -3.96 6.41 -16.10
N GLY A 111 -5.16 6.19 -16.60
CA GLY A 111 -5.42 5.20 -17.67
C GLY A 111 -5.49 3.75 -17.15
N PRO A 112 -5.69 2.78 -18.06
CA PRO A 112 -5.98 1.39 -17.70
C PRO A 112 -4.77 0.59 -17.19
N ASP A 113 -3.56 1.06 -17.47
CA ASP A 113 -2.32 0.28 -17.22
C ASP A 113 -1.69 0.60 -15.85
N LYS A 114 -2.27 1.54 -15.09
CA LYS A 114 -1.77 1.93 -13.76
C LYS A 114 -2.60 1.30 -12.65
N LEU A 115 -1.94 0.99 -11.54
CA LEU A 115 -2.57 0.39 -10.36
C LEU A 115 -3.33 1.44 -9.54
N ILE A 116 -4.54 1.08 -9.12
CA ILE A 116 -5.34 1.88 -8.20
C ILE A 116 -5.64 1.04 -6.96
N GLY A 117 -5.04 1.42 -5.85
CA GLY A 117 -5.39 0.90 -4.53
C GLY A 117 -6.42 1.78 -3.85
N VAL A 118 -7.32 1.15 -3.12
CA VAL A 118 -8.36 1.86 -2.35
C VAL A 118 -8.41 1.33 -0.92
N SER A 119 -8.50 2.24 0.05
CA SER A 119 -8.76 1.86 1.44
C SER A 119 -10.21 1.38 1.60
N ALA A 120 -10.49 0.35 2.42
CA ALA A 120 -11.84 -0.09 2.74
C ALA A 120 -11.95 -0.52 4.21
N HIS A 121 -13.11 -0.27 4.84
CA HIS A 121 -13.39 -0.57 6.25
C HIS A 121 -14.62 -1.46 6.42
N SER A 122 -15.41 -1.65 5.35
CA SER A 122 -16.61 -2.51 5.32
C SER A 122 -16.71 -3.27 4.00
N VAL A 123 -17.62 -4.26 3.95
CA VAL A 123 -17.91 -5.03 2.73
C VAL A 123 -18.48 -4.12 1.64
N GLU A 124 -19.37 -3.19 2.01
CA GLU A 124 -20.00 -2.24 1.10
C GLU A 124 -18.97 -1.36 0.41
N GLU A 125 -18.01 -0.82 1.20
CA GLU A 125 -16.91 -0.01 0.69
C GLU A 125 -16.00 -0.81 -0.24
N ALA A 126 -15.70 -2.05 0.13
CA ALA A 126 -14.84 -2.93 -0.67
C ALA A 126 -15.48 -3.26 -2.03
N LEU A 127 -16.77 -3.59 -2.05
CA LEU A 127 -17.52 -3.84 -3.28
C LEU A 127 -17.63 -2.59 -4.15
N ALA A 128 -17.89 -1.43 -3.55
CA ALA A 128 -17.95 -0.16 -4.26
C ALA A 128 -16.58 0.19 -4.89
N ALA A 129 -15.48 0.01 -4.15
CA ALA A 129 -14.13 0.23 -4.65
C ALA A 129 -13.80 -0.71 -5.83
N GLN A 130 -14.12 -2.00 -5.72
CA GLN A 130 -13.94 -2.96 -6.82
C GLN A 130 -14.77 -2.56 -8.06
N ALA A 131 -16.04 -2.17 -7.88
CA ALA A 131 -16.90 -1.72 -8.95
C ALA A 131 -16.40 -0.42 -9.61
N ALA A 132 -15.74 0.47 -8.85
CA ALA A 132 -15.11 1.69 -9.34
C ALA A 132 -13.76 1.45 -10.05
N GLY A 133 -13.28 0.21 -10.12
CA GLY A 133 -12.06 -0.17 -10.85
C GLY A 133 -10.79 -0.16 -10.01
N ALA A 134 -10.89 -0.38 -8.70
CA ALA A 134 -9.73 -0.66 -7.85
C ALA A 134 -9.06 -1.98 -8.29
N ASP A 135 -7.73 -2.01 -8.25
CA ASP A 135 -6.92 -3.19 -8.56
C ASP A 135 -6.55 -3.97 -7.30
N TYR A 136 -6.58 -3.34 -6.13
CA TYR A 136 -6.38 -3.96 -4.82
C TYR A 136 -6.99 -3.10 -3.72
N LEU A 137 -7.19 -3.69 -2.55
CA LEU A 137 -7.69 -3.01 -1.37
C LEU A 137 -6.67 -3.00 -0.23
N GLY A 138 -6.63 -1.87 0.49
CA GLY A 138 -6.01 -1.75 1.81
C GLY A 138 -7.09 -1.75 2.88
N VAL A 139 -7.18 -2.82 3.68
CA VAL A 139 -8.28 -3.02 4.64
C VAL A 139 -7.79 -2.84 6.07
N GLY A 140 -8.43 -1.97 6.83
CA GLY A 140 -8.01 -1.69 8.22
C GLY A 140 -8.83 -0.56 8.87
N ALA A 141 -8.45 -0.07 10.09
CA ALA A 141 -7.23 -0.52 10.78
C ALA A 141 -7.40 -1.94 11.34
N ALA A 142 -6.41 -2.81 11.11
CA ALA A 142 -6.47 -4.18 11.65
C ALA A 142 -6.26 -4.21 13.18
N PHE A 143 -5.46 -3.27 13.70
CA PHE A 143 -5.19 -3.09 15.12
C PHE A 143 -5.18 -1.58 15.46
N VAL A 144 -5.18 -1.25 16.75
CA VAL A 144 -5.03 0.14 17.21
C VAL A 144 -3.72 0.73 16.67
N THR A 145 -3.79 1.94 16.12
CA THR A 145 -2.64 2.58 15.47
C THR A 145 -2.52 4.05 15.84
N GLY A 146 -1.30 4.53 16.01
CA GLY A 146 -1.01 5.95 16.19
C GLY A 146 -0.80 6.72 14.87
N THR A 147 -0.67 6.02 13.73
CA THR A 147 -0.37 6.66 12.43
C THR A 147 -1.58 7.37 11.82
N LYS A 148 -2.80 6.89 12.09
CA LYS A 148 -4.07 7.56 11.79
C LYS A 148 -4.91 7.55 13.07
N ALA A 149 -4.96 8.68 13.78
CA ALA A 149 -5.63 8.80 15.07
C ALA A 149 -7.15 8.51 15.01
N ASP A 150 -7.77 8.68 13.85
CA ASP A 150 -9.22 8.56 13.66
C ASP A 150 -9.67 7.16 13.18
N ALA A 151 -8.73 6.22 12.98
CA ALA A 151 -9.05 4.89 12.46
C ALA A 151 -9.38 3.92 13.61
N ALA A 152 -10.66 3.66 13.82
CA ALA A 152 -11.09 2.58 14.73
C ALA A 152 -10.70 1.21 14.13
N PRO A 153 -10.21 0.27 14.96
CA PRO A 153 -9.93 -1.08 14.49
C PRO A 153 -11.20 -1.80 14.02
N ILE A 154 -11.08 -2.51 12.90
CA ILE A 154 -12.13 -3.42 12.42
C ILE A 154 -11.87 -4.85 12.93
N SER A 155 -12.92 -5.63 13.07
CA SER A 155 -12.79 -7.02 13.54
C SER A 155 -12.17 -7.93 12.48
N ARG A 156 -11.53 -9.03 12.90
CA ARG A 156 -11.07 -10.08 11.99
C ARG A 156 -12.20 -10.70 11.17
N ASP A 157 -13.42 -10.77 11.73
CA ASP A 157 -14.58 -11.24 11.00
C ASP A 157 -14.99 -10.27 9.90
N THR A 158 -14.87 -8.96 10.13
CA THR A 158 -15.06 -7.96 9.08
C THR A 158 -14.01 -8.12 7.98
N ILE A 159 -12.72 -8.33 8.33
CA ILE A 159 -11.66 -8.58 7.34
C ILE A 159 -11.99 -9.82 6.49
N ARG A 160 -12.40 -10.94 7.13
CA ARG A 160 -12.81 -12.17 6.42
C ARG A 160 -14.00 -11.94 5.50
N ALA A 161 -14.99 -11.18 5.97
CA ALA A 161 -16.16 -10.85 5.16
C ALA A 161 -15.77 -10.04 3.91
N ILE A 162 -14.87 -9.07 4.06
CA ILE A 162 -14.36 -8.27 2.95
C ILE A 162 -13.59 -9.15 1.95
N THR A 163 -12.63 -9.95 2.41
CA THR A 163 -11.82 -10.81 1.54
C THR A 163 -12.62 -11.88 0.82
N ALA A 164 -13.73 -12.33 1.41
CA ALA A 164 -14.65 -13.27 0.79
C ALA A 164 -15.61 -12.61 -0.23
N ALA A 165 -15.83 -11.31 -0.13
CA ALA A 165 -16.79 -10.58 -0.97
C ALA A 165 -16.18 -10.04 -2.28
N VAL A 166 -14.85 -9.89 -2.35
CA VAL A 166 -14.16 -9.29 -3.51
C VAL A 166 -13.26 -10.28 -4.23
N ASP A 167 -13.05 -10.04 -5.53
CA ASP A 167 -12.18 -10.87 -6.38
C ASP A 167 -10.76 -10.26 -6.52
N ILE A 168 -10.59 -9.00 -6.13
CA ILE A 168 -9.30 -8.30 -6.18
C ILE A 168 -8.47 -8.57 -4.92
N PRO A 169 -7.14 -8.46 -4.99
CA PRO A 169 -6.24 -8.67 -3.86
C PRO A 169 -6.52 -7.72 -2.69
N VAL A 170 -6.32 -8.23 -1.46
CA VAL A 170 -6.55 -7.49 -0.22
C VAL A 170 -5.34 -7.57 0.70
N VAL A 171 -4.83 -6.41 1.13
CA VAL A 171 -3.82 -6.33 2.18
C VAL A 171 -4.42 -5.72 3.45
N ALA A 172 -4.05 -6.24 4.62
CA ALA A 172 -4.41 -5.61 5.88
C ALA A 172 -3.45 -4.45 6.18
N ILE A 173 -3.97 -3.39 6.80
CA ILE A 173 -3.18 -2.23 7.23
C ILE A 173 -3.66 -1.70 8.59
N GLY A 174 -2.77 -1.02 9.30
CA GLY A 174 -3.05 -0.32 10.56
C GLY A 174 -2.68 -1.13 11.80
N GLY A 175 -1.69 -0.64 12.54
CA GLY A 175 -1.23 -1.20 13.81
C GLY A 175 -0.56 -2.57 13.72
N ILE A 176 -0.25 -3.05 12.52
CA ILE A 176 0.38 -4.35 12.32
C ILE A 176 1.86 -4.28 12.71
N SER A 177 2.30 -5.28 13.46
CA SER A 177 3.67 -5.46 13.93
C SER A 177 4.06 -6.96 13.89
N ARG A 178 5.34 -7.26 14.13
CA ARG A 178 5.83 -8.64 14.26
C ARG A 178 5.09 -9.43 15.35
N ASP A 179 4.60 -8.74 16.38
CA ASP A 179 4.02 -9.38 17.56
C ASP A 179 2.54 -9.77 17.38
N ASN A 180 1.84 -9.13 16.41
CA ASN A 180 0.41 -9.35 16.19
C ASN A 180 0.02 -9.83 14.80
N ILE A 181 0.92 -9.78 13.81
CA ILE A 181 0.63 -10.13 12.41
C ILE A 181 0.04 -11.55 12.26
N THR A 182 0.49 -12.52 13.06
CA THR A 182 0.01 -13.90 13.01
C THR A 182 -1.44 -14.06 13.43
N GLU A 183 -2.01 -13.08 14.15
CA GLU A 183 -3.43 -13.07 14.49
C GLU A 183 -4.33 -12.90 13.26
N LEU A 184 -3.78 -12.43 12.14
CA LEU A 184 -4.48 -12.28 10.86
C LEU A 184 -4.55 -13.57 10.03
N ALA A 185 -3.98 -14.68 10.52
CA ALA A 185 -4.03 -15.96 9.86
C ALA A 185 -5.49 -16.40 9.60
N GLY A 186 -5.75 -16.93 8.39
CA GLY A 186 -7.08 -17.36 7.97
C GLY A 186 -8.06 -16.21 7.66
N CYS A 187 -7.59 -14.97 7.56
CA CYS A 187 -8.42 -13.84 7.13
C CYS A 187 -8.52 -13.70 5.59
N GLY A 188 -7.88 -14.57 4.80
CA GLY A 188 -7.96 -14.53 3.33
C GLY A 188 -7.20 -13.37 2.68
N LEU A 189 -6.19 -12.86 3.37
CA LEU A 189 -5.35 -11.75 2.90
C LEU A 189 -4.30 -12.20 1.88
N ASP A 190 -3.87 -11.29 1.01
CA ASP A 190 -2.75 -11.49 0.09
C ASP A 190 -1.42 -10.99 0.69
N GLY A 191 -1.48 -10.22 1.78
CA GLY A 191 -0.33 -9.69 2.50
C GLY A 191 -0.70 -8.60 3.49
N VAL A 192 0.31 -7.85 3.91
CA VAL A 192 0.15 -6.75 4.88
C VAL A 192 0.84 -5.47 4.42
N ALA A 193 0.24 -4.33 4.74
CA ALA A 193 0.84 -3.01 4.59
C ALA A 193 1.24 -2.46 5.97
N VAL A 194 2.46 -1.98 6.10
CA VAL A 194 3.04 -1.55 7.37
C VAL A 194 3.76 -0.20 7.25
N VAL A 195 3.72 0.58 8.31
CA VAL A 195 4.39 1.88 8.44
C VAL A 195 5.47 1.81 9.52
N SER A 196 5.11 2.03 10.77
CA SER A 196 6.03 2.10 11.91
C SER A 196 6.74 0.79 12.20
N ALA A 197 6.11 -0.36 11.90
CA ALA A 197 6.75 -1.66 12.04
C ALA A 197 8.03 -1.81 11.19
N LEU A 198 8.17 -1.00 10.13
CA LEU A 198 9.38 -0.88 9.30
C LEU A 198 10.18 0.38 9.66
N PHE A 199 9.60 1.54 9.40
CA PHE A 199 10.36 2.80 9.36
C PHE A 199 10.75 3.34 10.73
N ALA A 200 10.10 2.89 11.82
CA ALA A 200 10.52 3.19 13.18
C ALA A 200 11.67 2.29 13.70
N GLN A 201 12.10 1.29 12.93
CA GLN A 201 13.14 0.36 13.36
C GLN A 201 14.54 0.87 13.01
N LYS A 202 15.53 0.56 13.87
CA LYS A 202 16.94 0.88 13.60
C LYS A 202 17.50 0.11 12.41
N ASP A 203 17.07 -1.13 12.22
CA ASP A 203 17.43 -1.98 11.09
C ASP A 203 16.17 -2.33 10.30
N VAL A 204 15.85 -1.44 9.35
CA VAL A 204 14.68 -1.57 8.47
C VAL A 204 14.75 -2.84 7.62
N LYS A 205 15.95 -3.22 7.15
CA LYS A 205 16.12 -4.41 6.31
C LYS A 205 15.81 -5.70 7.07
N THR A 206 16.30 -5.83 8.29
CA THR A 206 16.00 -7.01 9.12
C THR A 206 14.53 -7.04 9.50
N ALA A 207 13.93 -5.92 9.88
CA ALA A 207 12.51 -5.85 10.17
C ALA A 207 11.64 -6.23 8.94
N ALA A 208 12.03 -5.80 7.75
CA ALA A 208 11.33 -6.17 6.51
C ALA A 208 11.40 -7.68 6.24
N LYS A 209 12.56 -8.32 6.43
CA LYS A 209 12.71 -9.78 6.27
C LYS A 209 11.81 -10.56 7.23
N GLU A 210 11.78 -10.14 8.49
CA GLU A 210 10.94 -10.79 9.51
C GLU A 210 9.45 -10.64 9.18
N LEU A 211 9.01 -9.43 8.84
CA LEU A 211 7.62 -9.15 8.48
C LEU A 211 7.21 -9.85 7.17
N TYR A 212 8.10 -9.93 6.18
CA TYR A 212 7.85 -10.69 4.96
C TYR A 212 7.58 -12.17 5.25
N ALA A 213 8.46 -12.82 6.02
CA ALA A 213 8.31 -14.22 6.38
C ALA A 213 7.01 -14.49 7.17
N LEU A 214 6.68 -13.60 8.11
CA LEU A 214 5.43 -13.70 8.89
C LEU A 214 4.20 -13.48 7.98
N SER A 215 4.25 -12.49 7.09
CA SER A 215 3.16 -12.24 6.14
C SER A 215 2.96 -13.41 5.17
N GLU A 216 4.04 -14.01 4.69
CA GLU A 216 3.96 -15.21 3.83
C GLU A 216 3.26 -16.38 4.54
N SER A 217 3.45 -16.53 5.85
CA SER A 217 2.81 -17.59 6.63
C SER A 217 1.30 -17.43 6.83
N ILE A 218 0.75 -16.22 6.67
CA ILE A 218 -0.67 -15.91 6.87
C ILE A 218 -1.44 -15.66 5.56
N ALA A 219 -0.73 -15.42 4.48
CA ALA A 219 -1.32 -15.05 3.21
C ALA A 219 -1.89 -16.28 2.47
N ARG A 220 -2.92 -16.06 1.63
CA ARG A 220 -3.55 -17.06 0.78
C ARG A 220 -2.76 -17.39 -0.47
#